data_0cf61402b24517a2159f290f617c4465
#
_entry.id   0cf61402b24517a2159f290f617c4465
#
_cell.length_a   1.000
_cell.length_b   1.000
_cell.length_c   1.000
_cell.angle_alpha   90.00
_cell.angle_beta   90.00
_cell.angle_gamma   90.00
#
_symmetry.space_group_name_H-M   'P 1'
#
loop_
_entity.id
_entity.type
_entity.pdbx_description
1 polymer ?
#
loop_
_entity_poly.entity_id
_entity_poly.type
_entity_poly.pdbx_seq_one_letter_code
_entity_poly.pdbx_strand_id
1 'polypeptide(L)'
;MRLELYNSATIKAPGRLFDPSRPWTRETLRVRYGLFEHPQLGVTLVDSGYGPRCFGRTAKRTFGLWLYTLIFRAELLPQGQVSQVLADKGLKPEDVQTIIVSHLHADHISELRSFTQARFVGSRDAFEAVGRSGWRGPLLHGSFLELLPDDYASRLDAIEDLPTIDLPHGLGAGRALIDGVLSVVPLEGHAVGHFGLYLHAANALYAVDAHWVLQALHSDQPLVGLPRRIASDVNAAEAALRRLRGFEQAGGTVVLCHEPEASAFDVL
;
A
#
# COMPACT_ATOMS: atom_id res chain seq x y z
N MET A 1 -8.16 -13.09 13.32
CA MET A 1 -8.17 -12.29 12.08
C MET A 1 -7.25 -12.95 11.08
N ARG A 2 -7.68 -13.12 9.85
CA ARG A 2 -6.87 -13.62 8.72
C ARG A 2 -6.86 -12.53 7.65
N LEU A 3 -5.69 -11.99 7.34
CA LEU A 3 -5.52 -11.08 6.20
C LEU A 3 -5.48 -11.91 4.93
N GLU A 4 -6.30 -11.57 3.94
CA GLU A 4 -6.31 -12.14 2.59
C GLU A 4 -5.83 -11.06 1.62
N LEU A 5 -4.78 -11.35 0.84
CA LEU A 5 -4.25 -10.45 -0.17
C LEU A 5 -4.75 -10.85 -1.56
N TYR A 6 -5.27 -9.88 -2.27
CA TYR A 6 -5.77 -9.99 -3.64
C TYR A 6 -4.92 -9.19 -4.58
N ASN A 7 -4.78 -9.63 -5.81
CA ASN A 7 -4.01 -8.95 -6.83
C ASN A 7 -4.94 -8.24 -7.82
N SER A 8 -5.00 -6.91 -7.75
CA SER A 8 -5.91 -6.10 -8.59
C SER A 8 -5.39 -5.85 -10.01
N ALA A 9 -4.07 -5.83 -10.16
CA ALA A 9 -3.40 -5.54 -11.42
C ALA A 9 -1.99 -6.13 -11.46
N THR A 10 -1.40 -6.16 -12.64
CA THR A 10 0.03 -6.43 -12.83
C THR A 10 0.72 -5.31 -13.57
N ILE A 11 1.99 -5.05 -13.21
CA ILE A 11 2.86 -4.07 -13.87
C ILE A 11 4.08 -4.82 -14.40
N LYS A 12 4.37 -4.69 -15.70
CA LYS A 12 5.55 -5.31 -16.33
C LYS A 12 6.66 -4.29 -16.47
N ALA A 13 7.75 -4.48 -15.75
CA ALA A 13 8.90 -3.60 -15.83
C ALA A 13 10.23 -4.40 -15.72
N PRO A 14 11.34 -3.90 -16.29
CA PRO A 14 12.63 -4.57 -16.18
C PRO A 14 13.07 -4.70 -14.72
N GLY A 15 13.45 -5.91 -14.30
CA GLY A 15 13.86 -6.18 -12.92
C GLY A 15 15.00 -5.27 -12.44
N ARG A 16 15.94 -4.95 -13.34
CA ARG A 16 17.06 -4.06 -13.05
C ARG A 16 16.67 -2.62 -12.68
N LEU A 17 15.42 -2.20 -12.92
CA LEU A 17 14.93 -0.91 -12.46
C LEU A 17 14.69 -0.88 -10.95
N PHE A 18 14.48 -2.02 -10.32
CA PHE A 18 14.22 -2.12 -8.87
C PHE A 18 15.43 -2.64 -8.10
N ASP A 19 16.24 -3.51 -8.73
CA ASP A 19 17.41 -4.12 -8.14
C ASP A 19 18.49 -4.30 -9.23
N PRO A 20 19.69 -3.70 -9.08
CA PRO A 20 20.78 -3.80 -10.05
C PRO A 20 21.29 -5.23 -10.28
N SER A 21 21.08 -6.14 -9.33
CA SER A 21 21.47 -7.56 -9.47
C SER A 21 20.55 -8.34 -10.41
N ARG A 22 19.34 -7.81 -10.69
CA ARG A 22 18.37 -8.45 -11.56
C ARG A 22 18.66 -8.19 -13.06
N PRO A 23 18.20 -9.08 -13.94
CA PRO A 23 18.39 -8.91 -15.38
C PRO A 23 17.51 -7.78 -15.93
N TRP A 24 17.77 -7.35 -17.17
CA TRP A 24 16.92 -6.43 -17.93
C TRP A 24 15.63 -7.09 -18.46
N THR A 25 15.41 -8.36 -18.22
CA THR A 25 14.14 -9.04 -18.55
C THR A 25 12.99 -8.42 -17.76
N ARG A 26 11.82 -8.36 -18.40
CA ARG A 26 10.62 -7.84 -17.74
C ARG A 26 10.13 -8.84 -16.71
N GLU A 27 9.93 -8.36 -15.53
CA GLU A 27 9.26 -9.05 -14.43
C GLU A 27 7.83 -8.54 -14.31
N THR A 28 6.95 -9.39 -13.80
CA THR A 28 5.55 -9.05 -13.57
C THR A 28 5.36 -8.78 -12.09
N LEU A 29 5.27 -7.51 -11.74
CA LEU A 29 4.96 -7.07 -10.39
C LEU A 29 3.46 -7.19 -10.14
N ARG A 30 3.07 -7.54 -8.94
CA ARG A 30 1.67 -7.55 -8.47
C ARG A 30 1.27 -6.17 -7.98
N VAL A 31 -0.02 -5.92 -7.87
CA VAL A 31 -0.58 -4.79 -7.12
C VAL A 31 -1.59 -5.36 -6.13
N ARG A 32 -1.10 -5.64 -4.93
CA ARG A 32 -1.87 -6.27 -3.86
C ARG A 32 -2.68 -5.24 -3.09
N TYR A 33 -3.83 -5.68 -2.60
CA TYR A 33 -4.59 -5.05 -1.53
C TYR A 33 -5.10 -6.12 -0.58
N GLY A 34 -5.48 -5.73 0.64
CA GLY A 34 -5.90 -6.68 1.66
C GLY A 34 -7.40 -6.63 1.94
N LEU A 35 -7.95 -7.75 2.41
CA LEU A 35 -9.30 -7.86 2.94
C LEU A 35 -9.27 -8.73 4.19
N PHE A 36 -9.95 -8.30 5.26
CA PHE A 36 -10.20 -9.10 6.45
C PHE A 36 -11.46 -8.62 7.17
N GLU A 37 -11.92 -9.40 8.13
CA GLU A 37 -12.99 -9.02 9.02
C GLU A 37 -12.52 -9.06 10.48
N HIS A 38 -12.92 -8.05 11.27
CA HIS A 38 -12.63 -7.98 12.71
C HIS A 38 -13.78 -7.29 13.46
N PRO A 39 -14.16 -7.77 14.66
CA PRO A 39 -15.30 -7.21 15.42
C PRO A 39 -15.25 -5.69 15.66
N GLN A 40 -14.05 -5.10 15.81
CA GLN A 40 -13.87 -3.66 16.06
C GLN A 40 -13.84 -2.81 14.78
N LEU A 41 -13.43 -3.37 13.65
CA LEU A 41 -13.27 -2.65 12.39
C LEU A 41 -14.31 -3.04 11.33
N GLY A 42 -15.03 -4.15 11.55
CA GLY A 42 -15.94 -4.74 10.59
C GLY A 42 -15.23 -5.33 9.37
N VAL A 43 -15.90 -5.39 8.24
CA VAL A 43 -15.30 -5.73 6.95
C VAL A 43 -14.32 -4.63 6.58
N THR A 44 -13.06 -4.99 6.48
CA THR A 44 -11.94 -4.04 6.38
C THR A 44 -11.11 -4.32 5.15
N LEU A 45 -10.85 -3.28 4.36
CA LEU A 45 -9.85 -3.29 3.30
C LEU A 45 -8.52 -2.72 3.80
N VAL A 46 -7.43 -3.19 3.24
CA VAL A 46 -6.10 -2.56 3.28
C VAL A 46 -5.78 -2.11 1.87
N ASP A 47 -5.87 -0.80 1.62
CA ASP A 47 -5.86 -0.19 0.29
C ASP A 47 -7.06 -0.63 -0.58
N SER A 48 -7.15 -0.13 -1.80
CA SER A 48 -8.22 -0.47 -2.74
C SER A 48 -7.70 -1.09 -4.05
N GLY A 49 -6.40 -1.27 -4.14
CA GLY A 49 -5.75 -1.76 -5.35
C GLY A 49 -5.78 -0.78 -6.52
N TYR A 50 -5.38 -1.23 -7.70
CA TYR A 50 -5.36 -0.44 -8.93
C TYR A 50 -6.58 -0.79 -9.78
N GLY A 51 -7.46 0.16 -9.98
CA GLY A 51 -8.78 -0.09 -10.54
C GLY A 51 -9.15 0.78 -11.75
N PRO A 52 -10.34 0.54 -12.33
CA PRO A 52 -10.81 1.16 -13.58
C PRO A 52 -10.90 2.68 -13.54
N ARG A 53 -11.04 3.28 -12.36
CA ARG A 53 -11.12 4.74 -12.20
C ARG A 53 -9.85 5.45 -12.66
N CYS A 54 -8.67 4.89 -12.38
CA CYS A 54 -7.40 5.44 -12.87
C CYS A 54 -7.31 5.46 -14.41
N PHE A 55 -8.01 4.56 -15.09
CA PHE A 55 -8.01 4.45 -16.55
C PHE A 55 -9.15 5.21 -17.22
N GLY A 56 -9.93 6.00 -16.47
CA GLY A 56 -11.04 6.79 -16.99
C GLY A 56 -12.24 5.95 -17.47
N ARG A 57 -12.37 4.72 -16.98
CA ARG A 57 -13.48 3.82 -17.35
C ARG A 57 -14.76 4.11 -16.58
N THR A 58 -14.62 4.68 -15.37
CA THR A 58 -15.75 4.97 -14.46
C THR A 58 -15.89 6.46 -14.12
N ALA A 59 -14.87 7.27 -14.40
CA ALA A 59 -14.87 8.71 -14.14
C ALA A 59 -13.92 9.44 -15.09
N LYS A 60 -14.14 10.76 -15.27
CA LYS A 60 -13.16 11.62 -15.94
C LYS A 60 -11.90 11.68 -15.08
N ARG A 61 -10.74 11.71 -15.73
CA ARG A 61 -9.43 11.84 -15.10
C ARG A 61 -8.71 13.09 -15.57
N THR A 62 -7.87 13.65 -14.71
CA THR A 62 -7.00 14.76 -15.07
C THR A 62 -5.94 14.32 -16.10
N PHE A 63 -5.32 15.28 -16.77
CA PHE A 63 -4.20 15.02 -17.67
C PHE A 63 -3.03 14.37 -16.93
N GLY A 64 -2.78 14.75 -15.68
CA GLY A 64 -1.73 14.16 -14.83
C GLY A 64 -1.95 12.68 -14.59
N LEU A 65 -3.16 12.28 -14.17
CA LEU A 65 -3.49 10.86 -13.95
C LEU A 65 -3.46 10.07 -15.27
N TRP A 66 -3.90 10.68 -16.38
CA TRP A 66 -3.79 10.06 -17.70
C TRP A 66 -2.32 9.77 -18.07
N LEU A 67 -1.43 10.75 -17.89
CA LEU A 67 0.01 10.59 -18.16
C LEU A 67 0.65 9.53 -17.25
N TYR A 68 0.32 9.56 -15.97
CA TYR A 68 0.77 8.55 -14.99
C TYR A 68 0.43 7.13 -15.45
N THR A 69 -0.81 6.89 -15.88
CA THR A 69 -1.24 5.56 -16.35
C THR A 69 -0.61 5.12 -17.67
N LEU A 70 -0.11 6.06 -18.49
CA LEU A 70 0.68 5.73 -19.68
C LEU A 70 2.11 5.28 -19.34
N ILE A 71 2.68 5.84 -18.27
CA ILE A 71 4.03 5.50 -17.78
C ILE A 71 4.00 4.14 -17.10
N PHE A 72 3.08 3.97 -16.14
CA PHE A 72 2.89 2.74 -15.37
C PHE A 72 1.78 1.89 -15.99
N ARG A 73 2.08 1.29 -17.14
CA ARG A 73 1.13 0.47 -17.93
C ARG A 73 0.71 -0.79 -17.17
N ALA A 74 -0.26 -0.63 -16.26
CA ALA A 74 -0.80 -1.74 -15.53
C ALA A 74 -1.86 -2.49 -16.36
N GLU A 75 -1.86 -3.81 -16.23
CA GLU A 75 -2.89 -4.70 -16.72
C GLU A 75 -3.83 -5.04 -15.58
N LEU A 76 -5.07 -4.54 -15.63
CA LEU A 76 -6.09 -4.84 -14.61
C LEU A 76 -6.50 -6.30 -14.68
N LEU A 77 -6.60 -6.93 -13.53
CA LEU A 77 -7.07 -8.30 -13.37
C LEU A 77 -8.56 -8.27 -12.97
N PRO A 78 -9.50 -8.64 -13.86
CA PRO A 78 -10.94 -8.53 -13.57
C PRO A 78 -11.36 -9.24 -12.29
N GLN A 79 -10.83 -10.46 -12.06
CA GLN A 79 -11.16 -11.28 -10.88
C GLN A 79 -10.57 -10.72 -9.58
N GLY A 80 -9.47 -9.93 -9.68
CA GLY A 80 -8.81 -9.29 -8.56
C GLY A 80 -9.33 -7.89 -8.26
N GLN A 81 -10.25 -7.34 -9.04
CA GLN A 81 -10.82 -6.02 -8.75
C GLN A 81 -11.62 -6.07 -7.45
N VAL A 82 -11.47 -5.04 -6.62
CA VAL A 82 -12.09 -5.01 -5.29
C VAL A 82 -13.60 -5.21 -5.33
N SER A 83 -14.28 -4.64 -6.33
CA SER A 83 -15.73 -4.84 -6.52
C SER A 83 -16.09 -6.28 -6.84
N GLN A 84 -15.27 -6.99 -7.64
CA GLN A 84 -15.50 -8.39 -7.98
C GLN A 84 -15.24 -9.29 -6.77
N VAL A 85 -14.14 -9.06 -6.05
CA VAL A 85 -13.80 -9.83 -4.84
C VAL A 85 -14.88 -9.70 -3.76
N LEU A 86 -15.40 -8.49 -3.55
CA LEU A 86 -16.52 -8.29 -2.63
C LEU A 86 -17.76 -9.04 -3.09
N ALA A 87 -18.12 -8.95 -4.38
CA ALA A 87 -19.28 -9.65 -4.94
C ALA A 87 -19.17 -11.19 -4.81
N ASP A 88 -17.98 -11.75 -5.04
CA ASP A 88 -17.72 -13.20 -4.89
C ASP A 88 -17.87 -13.66 -3.43
N LYS A 89 -17.68 -12.76 -2.47
CA LYS A 89 -17.93 -12.99 -1.03
C LYS A 89 -19.36 -12.65 -0.60
N GLY A 90 -20.24 -12.25 -1.52
CA GLY A 90 -21.61 -11.82 -1.22
C GLY A 90 -21.69 -10.45 -0.54
N LEU A 91 -20.64 -9.65 -0.63
CA LEU A 91 -20.52 -8.32 -0.05
C LEU A 91 -20.70 -7.22 -1.12
N LYS A 92 -21.09 -6.04 -0.66
CA LYS A 92 -21.19 -4.82 -1.46
C LYS A 92 -20.20 -3.77 -0.93
N PRO A 93 -19.87 -2.73 -1.70
CA PRO A 93 -19.03 -1.64 -1.20
C PRO A 93 -19.55 -1.00 0.10
N GLU A 94 -20.88 -0.95 0.27
CA GLU A 94 -21.52 -0.39 1.46
C GLU A 94 -21.31 -1.25 2.73
N ASP A 95 -20.98 -2.52 2.59
CA ASP A 95 -20.70 -3.43 3.70
C ASP A 95 -19.28 -3.24 4.26
N VAL A 96 -18.40 -2.56 3.51
CA VAL A 96 -17.05 -2.22 3.96
C VAL A 96 -17.13 -1.05 4.97
N GLN A 97 -16.74 -1.31 6.20
CA GLN A 97 -16.84 -0.37 7.31
C GLN A 97 -15.55 0.42 7.52
N THR A 98 -14.41 -0.17 7.19
CA THR A 98 -13.10 0.45 7.39
C THR A 98 -12.20 0.20 6.17
N ILE A 99 -11.44 1.21 5.78
CA ILE A 99 -10.35 1.06 4.80
C ILE A 99 -9.08 1.63 5.42
N ILE A 100 -8.08 0.78 5.60
CA ILE A 100 -6.74 1.18 6.02
C ILE A 100 -5.99 1.62 4.76
N VAL A 101 -5.59 2.88 4.69
CA VAL A 101 -4.91 3.49 3.55
C VAL A 101 -3.44 3.62 3.88
N SER A 102 -2.63 2.70 3.39
CA SER A 102 -1.20 2.60 3.72
C SER A 102 -0.40 3.84 3.29
N HIS A 103 -0.75 4.42 2.14
CA HIS A 103 -0.25 5.68 1.57
C HIS A 103 -1.12 6.10 0.38
N LEU A 104 -0.84 7.27 -0.22
CA LEU A 104 -1.74 7.89 -1.18
C LEU A 104 -1.32 7.74 -2.66
N HIS A 105 -0.55 6.70 -3.04
CA HIS A 105 -0.30 6.42 -4.45
C HIS A 105 -1.54 5.88 -5.18
N ALA A 106 -1.63 6.15 -6.47
CA ALA A 106 -2.82 5.89 -7.28
C ALA A 106 -3.25 4.42 -7.28
N ASP A 107 -2.32 3.49 -7.25
CA ASP A 107 -2.57 2.05 -7.25
C ASP A 107 -3.01 1.48 -5.90
N HIS A 108 -3.01 2.30 -4.85
CA HIS A 108 -3.54 1.97 -3.53
C HIS A 108 -4.90 2.62 -3.25
N ILE A 109 -5.18 3.77 -3.85
CA ILE A 109 -6.37 4.57 -3.54
C ILE A 109 -7.39 4.66 -4.68
N SER A 110 -7.18 3.95 -5.80
CA SER A 110 -7.94 4.20 -7.02
C SER A 110 -9.45 4.01 -6.88
N GLU A 111 -9.90 3.13 -6.02
CA GLU A 111 -11.33 2.79 -5.88
C GLU A 111 -11.96 3.32 -4.57
N LEU A 112 -11.26 4.16 -3.78
CA LEU A 112 -11.76 4.67 -2.50
C LEU A 112 -13.11 5.40 -2.64
N ARG A 113 -13.37 6.08 -3.75
CA ARG A 113 -14.65 6.75 -4.02
C ARG A 113 -15.85 5.81 -4.12
N SER A 114 -15.62 4.52 -4.29
CA SER A 114 -16.70 3.53 -4.34
C SER A 114 -17.25 3.20 -2.95
N PHE A 115 -16.54 3.56 -1.88
CA PHE A 115 -16.88 3.22 -0.49
C PHE A 115 -17.44 4.43 0.25
N THR A 116 -18.75 4.67 0.07
CA THR A 116 -19.42 5.88 0.58
C THR A 116 -19.67 5.86 2.09
N GLN A 117 -19.60 4.69 2.74
CA GLN A 117 -19.88 4.53 4.16
C GLN A 117 -18.63 4.22 5.00
N ALA A 118 -17.54 3.81 4.37
CA ALA A 118 -16.33 3.38 5.08
C ALA A 118 -15.63 4.54 5.77
N ARG A 119 -15.10 4.31 6.97
CA ARG A 119 -14.08 5.16 7.61
C ARG A 119 -12.72 4.85 7.00
N PHE A 120 -11.84 5.82 7.00
CA PHE A 120 -10.46 5.65 6.54
C PHE A 120 -9.51 5.70 7.74
N VAL A 121 -8.65 4.71 7.87
CA VAL A 121 -7.52 4.74 8.80
C VAL A 121 -6.27 5.02 7.97
N GLY A 122 -5.63 6.17 8.18
CA GLY A 122 -4.51 6.59 7.34
C GLY A 122 -3.70 7.72 7.95
N SER A 123 -2.66 8.17 7.25
CA SER A 123 -1.83 9.28 7.72
C SER A 123 -2.47 10.63 7.39
N ARG A 124 -2.63 11.48 8.42
CA ARG A 124 -2.98 12.90 8.28
C ARG A 124 -1.88 13.66 7.54
N ASP A 125 -0.62 13.37 7.88
CA ASP A 125 0.53 14.03 7.27
C ASP A 125 0.62 13.74 5.77
N ALA A 126 0.27 12.52 5.33
CA ALA A 126 0.18 12.15 3.92
C ALA A 126 -0.89 12.98 3.20
N PHE A 127 -2.09 13.07 3.77
CA PHE A 127 -3.20 13.83 3.20
C PHE A 127 -2.85 15.33 3.05
N GLU A 128 -2.28 15.92 4.09
CA GLU A 128 -1.85 17.31 4.06
C GLU A 128 -0.70 17.57 3.06
N ALA A 129 0.26 16.65 2.97
CA ALA A 129 1.37 16.76 2.02
C ALA A 129 0.89 16.76 0.58
N VAL A 130 -0.07 15.89 0.22
CA VAL A 130 -0.67 15.85 -1.11
C VAL A 130 -1.45 17.14 -1.40
N GLY A 131 -2.21 17.65 -0.42
CA GLY A 131 -2.92 18.93 -0.55
C GLY A 131 -2.00 20.13 -0.80
N ARG A 132 -0.78 20.10 -0.26
CA ARG A 132 0.24 21.17 -0.43
C ARG A 132 1.08 21.04 -1.70
N SER A 133 1.07 19.90 -2.37
CA SER A 133 2.05 19.58 -3.43
C SER A 133 1.87 20.35 -4.76
N GLY A 134 0.79 21.13 -4.91
CA GLY A 134 0.50 21.91 -6.11
C GLY A 134 0.28 21.04 -7.36
N TRP A 135 0.19 21.67 -8.53
CA TRP A 135 -0.21 21.00 -9.78
C TRP A 135 0.82 19.96 -10.33
N ARG A 136 2.09 20.09 -9.97
CA ARG A 136 3.15 19.14 -10.36
C ARG A 136 3.29 17.97 -9.40
N GLY A 137 2.85 18.15 -8.15
CA GLY A 137 2.96 17.16 -7.10
C GLY A 137 2.38 15.80 -7.46
N PRO A 138 1.18 15.72 -8.03
CA PRO A 138 0.57 14.44 -8.40
C PRO A 138 1.44 13.56 -9.30
N LEU A 139 2.08 14.17 -10.33
CA LEU A 139 2.97 13.42 -11.23
C LEU A 139 4.30 13.02 -10.60
N LEU A 140 4.84 13.85 -9.71
CA LEU A 140 6.11 13.58 -9.05
C LEU A 140 5.98 12.54 -7.95
N HIS A 141 4.83 12.51 -7.27
CA HIS A 141 4.59 11.67 -6.09
C HIS A 141 3.55 10.55 -6.33
N GLY A 142 2.98 10.42 -7.54
CA GLY A 142 2.00 9.37 -7.84
C GLY A 142 0.67 9.48 -7.09
N SER A 143 0.41 10.62 -6.43
CA SER A 143 -0.74 10.83 -5.54
C SER A 143 -1.73 11.83 -6.17
N PHE A 144 -2.97 11.40 -6.37
CA PHE A 144 -3.98 12.17 -7.11
C PHE A 144 -5.22 12.38 -6.24
N LEU A 145 -5.43 13.61 -5.75
CA LEU A 145 -6.58 13.98 -4.91
C LEU A 145 -7.93 13.61 -5.52
N GLU A 146 -8.01 13.60 -6.85
CA GLU A 146 -9.25 13.22 -7.57
C GLU A 146 -9.69 11.77 -7.33
N LEU A 147 -8.80 10.92 -6.83
CA LEU A 147 -9.09 9.53 -6.45
C LEU A 147 -9.65 9.43 -5.03
N LEU A 148 -9.41 10.42 -4.18
CA LEU A 148 -9.97 10.47 -2.83
C LEU A 148 -11.43 10.92 -2.86
N PRO A 149 -12.31 10.37 -2.01
CA PRO A 149 -13.64 10.93 -1.78
C PRO A 149 -13.57 12.40 -1.33
N ASP A 150 -14.56 13.21 -1.70
CA ASP A 150 -14.57 14.64 -1.36
C ASP A 150 -14.64 14.87 0.16
N ASP A 151 -15.22 13.92 0.88
CA ASP A 151 -15.36 13.89 2.34
C ASP A 151 -14.27 13.06 3.04
N TYR A 152 -13.18 12.68 2.34
CA TYR A 152 -12.10 11.85 2.89
C TYR A 152 -11.59 12.36 4.23
N ALA A 153 -11.30 13.65 4.33
CA ALA A 153 -10.76 14.26 5.56
C ALA A 153 -11.70 14.11 6.76
N SER A 154 -13.02 14.20 6.54
CA SER A 154 -14.00 14.07 7.62
C SER A 154 -14.25 12.63 8.07
N ARG A 155 -13.82 11.66 7.27
CA ARG A 155 -13.90 10.22 7.55
C ARG A 155 -12.54 9.61 7.92
N LEU A 156 -11.50 10.44 8.08
CA LEU A 156 -10.15 9.99 8.39
C LEU A 156 -9.95 9.85 9.90
N ASP A 157 -9.70 8.64 10.35
CA ASP A 157 -9.13 8.31 11.65
C ASP A 157 -7.60 8.28 11.50
N ALA A 158 -6.91 9.30 11.99
CA ALA A 158 -5.49 9.47 11.74
C ALA A 158 -4.64 8.49 12.57
N ILE A 159 -3.69 7.83 11.92
CA ILE A 159 -2.76 6.91 12.62
C ILE A 159 -1.90 7.64 13.65
N GLU A 160 -1.67 8.94 13.48
CA GLU A 160 -0.93 9.79 14.41
C GLU A 160 -1.61 9.89 15.77
N ASP A 161 -2.93 9.72 15.83
CA ASP A 161 -3.73 9.79 17.07
C ASP A 161 -3.81 8.43 17.79
N LEU A 162 -3.35 7.34 17.15
CA LEU A 162 -3.34 6.01 17.78
C LEU A 162 -2.29 5.90 18.89
N PRO A 163 -2.52 5.07 19.93
CA PRO A 163 -1.55 4.83 21.00
C PRO A 163 -0.21 4.32 20.47
N THR A 164 0.87 4.94 20.92
CA THR A 164 2.24 4.48 20.62
C THR A 164 2.55 3.24 21.44
N ILE A 165 3.14 2.23 20.81
CA ILE A 165 3.58 0.98 21.43
C ILE A 165 4.97 0.60 20.94
N ASP A 166 5.70 -0.19 21.72
CA ASP A 166 6.91 -0.85 21.26
C ASP A 166 6.55 -2.18 20.59
N LEU A 167 7.02 -2.34 19.36
CA LEU A 167 6.82 -3.54 18.57
C LEU A 167 7.98 -4.53 18.74
N PRO A 168 7.70 -5.84 18.72
CA PRO A 168 8.72 -6.88 18.90
C PRO A 168 9.67 -6.97 17.71
N HIS A 169 10.70 -7.82 17.86
CA HIS A 169 11.60 -8.23 16.78
C HIS A 169 12.33 -7.06 16.08
N GLY A 170 12.67 -6.01 16.82
CA GLY A 170 13.41 -4.86 16.28
C GLY A 170 12.58 -3.91 15.42
N LEU A 171 11.26 -4.09 15.34
CA LEU A 171 10.37 -3.15 14.65
C LEU A 171 10.30 -1.77 15.35
N GLY A 172 10.71 -1.66 16.63
CA GLY A 172 10.75 -0.40 17.37
C GLY A 172 9.36 0.20 17.57
N ALA A 173 9.26 1.52 17.64
CA ALA A 173 8.00 2.19 17.87
C ALA A 173 6.99 1.98 16.72
N GLY A 174 5.75 1.68 17.09
CA GLY A 174 4.59 1.59 16.21
C GLY A 174 3.35 2.14 16.88
N ARG A 175 2.17 1.83 16.33
CA ARG A 175 0.89 2.28 16.84
C ARG A 175 -0.08 1.11 16.97
N ALA A 176 -0.81 1.03 18.07
CA ALA A 176 -1.84 0.00 18.26
C ALA A 176 -3.10 0.39 17.46
N LEU A 177 -3.43 -0.38 16.43
CA LEU A 177 -4.71 -0.24 15.72
C LEU A 177 -5.76 -1.16 16.31
N ILE A 178 -5.39 -2.42 16.56
CA ILE A 178 -6.17 -3.38 17.34
C ILE A 178 -5.20 -4.00 18.35
N ASP A 179 -5.39 -3.72 19.63
CA ASP A 179 -4.44 -4.10 20.67
C ASP A 179 -4.12 -5.60 20.64
N GLY A 180 -2.81 -5.91 20.62
CA GLY A 180 -2.30 -7.28 20.55
C GLY A 180 -2.63 -8.06 19.28
N VAL A 181 -3.30 -7.46 18.28
CA VAL A 181 -3.74 -8.14 17.05
C VAL A 181 -3.13 -7.51 15.80
N LEU A 182 -3.28 -6.20 15.63
CA LEU A 182 -2.85 -5.48 14.43
C LEU A 182 -2.24 -4.14 14.82
N SER A 183 -1.03 -3.88 14.36
CA SER A 183 -0.33 -2.63 14.65
C SER A 183 0.15 -1.96 13.37
N VAL A 184 0.12 -0.64 13.37
CA VAL A 184 0.73 0.21 12.34
C VAL A 184 2.23 0.32 12.61
N VAL A 185 3.02 0.08 11.58
CA VAL A 185 4.48 0.21 11.60
C VAL A 185 4.86 1.36 10.66
N PRO A 186 5.29 2.53 11.15
CA PRO A 186 5.75 3.60 10.29
C PRO A 186 6.95 3.13 9.44
N LEU A 187 6.83 3.23 8.12
CA LEU A 187 7.85 2.84 7.14
C LEU A 187 8.04 3.97 6.13
N GLU A 188 8.32 5.15 6.65
CA GLU A 188 8.48 6.35 5.85
C GLU A 188 9.61 6.24 4.82
N GLY A 189 9.55 7.09 3.82
CA GLY A 189 10.58 7.24 2.81
C GLY A 189 10.10 6.91 1.41
N HIS A 190 9.29 5.87 1.20
CA HIS A 190 8.63 5.63 -0.08
C HIS A 190 7.65 6.77 -0.40
N ALA A 191 6.75 7.06 0.50
CA ALA A 191 5.84 8.20 0.46
C ALA A 191 5.73 8.83 1.86
N VAL A 192 5.30 10.09 1.93
CA VAL A 192 4.99 10.75 3.21
C VAL A 192 3.88 9.97 3.91
N GLY A 193 4.07 9.66 5.18
CA GLY A 193 3.10 8.93 6.01
C GLY A 193 2.87 7.48 5.60
N HIS A 194 3.77 6.88 4.80
CA HIS A 194 3.70 5.47 4.44
C HIS A 194 3.92 4.58 5.67
N PHE A 195 3.10 3.53 5.78
CA PHE A 195 3.21 2.55 6.86
C PHE A 195 2.85 1.14 6.41
N GLY A 196 3.32 0.16 7.16
CA GLY A 196 2.94 -1.24 7.06
C GLY A 196 2.05 -1.69 8.21
N LEU A 197 1.59 -2.93 8.15
CA LEU A 197 0.72 -3.56 9.14
C LEU A 197 1.38 -4.81 9.73
N TYR A 198 1.65 -4.79 11.02
CA TYR A 198 2.15 -5.95 11.74
C TYR A 198 1.01 -6.80 12.30
N LEU A 199 0.97 -8.05 11.85
CA LEU A 199 -0.01 -9.06 12.25
C LEU A 199 0.63 -9.91 13.36
N HIS A 200 0.26 -9.66 14.61
CA HIS A 200 0.91 -10.27 15.78
C HIS A 200 0.84 -11.81 15.76
N ALA A 201 -0.33 -12.39 15.50
CA ALA A 201 -0.52 -13.84 15.52
C ALA A 201 0.28 -14.59 14.46
N ALA A 202 0.58 -13.93 13.34
CA ALA A 202 1.33 -14.51 12.23
C ALA A 202 2.82 -14.18 12.30
N ASN A 203 3.25 -13.31 13.21
CA ASN A 203 4.57 -12.68 13.22
C ASN A 203 4.96 -12.19 11.81
N ALA A 204 4.03 -11.49 11.16
CA ALA A 204 4.17 -11.05 9.78
C ALA A 204 3.92 -9.54 9.64
N LEU A 205 4.69 -8.89 8.79
CA LEU A 205 4.57 -7.48 8.46
C LEU A 205 4.22 -7.33 6.97
N TYR A 206 3.00 -6.89 6.69
CA TYR A 206 2.65 -6.40 5.37
C TYR A 206 3.25 -4.99 5.23
N ALA A 207 4.43 -4.93 4.64
CA ALA A 207 5.26 -3.71 4.56
C ALA A 207 4.93 -2.86 3.32
N VAL A 208 3.91 -3.25 2.57
CA VAL A 208 3.35 -2.58 1.40
C VAL A 208 4.44 -2.21 0.39
N ASP A 209 4.77 -0.92 0.26
CA ASP A 209 5.70 -0.38 -0.73
C ASP A 209 7.02 0.10 -0.12
N ALA A 210 7.36 -0.36 1.09
CA ALA A 210 8.68 -0.07 1.66
C ALA A 210 9.82 -0.49 0.71
N HIS A 211 9.59 -1.53 -0.09
CA HIS A 211 10.27 -1.87 -1.34
C HIS A 211 9.32 -2.68 -2.25
N TRP A 212 9.73 -2.93 -3.51
CA TRP A 212 8.88 -3.66 -4.45
C TRP A 212 9.23 -5.14 -4.56
N VAL A 213 10.45 -5.52 -4.20
CA VAL A 213 10.94 -6.90 -4.29
C VAL A 213 11.70 -7.30 -3.02
N LEU A 214 11.40 -8.49 -2.49
CA LEU A 214 12.02 -9.02 -1.27
C LEU A 214 13.53 -9.20 -1.40
N GLN A 215 14.03 -9.53 -2.60
CA GLN A 215 15.47 -9.69 -2.82
C GLN A 215 16.28 -8.46 -2.41
N ALA A 216 15.71 -7.25 -2.52
CA ALA A 216 16.37 -6.02 -2.09
C ALA A 216 16.60 -5.95 -0.57
N LEU A 217 15.79 -6.68 0.23
CA LEU A 217 16.02 -6.80 1.67
C LEU A 217 17.26 -7.63 1.98
N HIS A 218 17.64 -8.57 1.11
CA HIS A 218 18.78 -9.45 1.29
C HIS A 218 20.10 -8.84 0.77
N SER A 219 20.04 -7.62 0.22
CA SER A 219 21.20 -6.90 -0.28
C SER A 219 21.60 -5.78 0.68
N ASP A 220 22.89 -5.67 0.99
CA ASP A 220 23.45 -4.55 1.75
C ASP A 220 23.66 -3.28 0.91
N GLN A 221 23.23 -3.33 -0.35
CA GLN A 221 23.34 -2.19 -1.26
C GLN A 221 22.38 -1.06 -0.84
N PRO A 222 22.76 0.21 -1.05
CA PRO A 222 21.87 1.33 -0.85
C PRO A 222 20.67 1.24 -1.82
N LEU A 223 19.61 1.98 -1.49
CA LEU A 223 18.44 2.09 -2.37
C LEU A 223 18.86 2.67 -3.73
N VAL A 224 18.50 2.00 -4.81
CA VAL A 224 18.92 2.34 -6.18
C VAL A 224 17.75 2.27 -7.15
N GLY A 225 17.98 2.69 -8.39
CA GLY A 225 17.01 2.56 -9.48
C GLY A 225 15.75 3.39 -9.28
N LEU A 226 14.63 2.83 -9.68
CA LEU A 226 13.34 3.50 -9.64
C LEU A 226 12.83 3.72 -8.18
N PRO A 227 12.96 2.76 -7.25
CA PRO A 227 12.58 2.99 -5.85
C PRO A 227 13.27 4.21 -5.23
N ARG A 228 14.56 4.43 -5.51
CA ARG A 228 15.28 5.63 -5.06
C ARG A 228 14.74 6.92 -5.67
N ARG A 229 14.34 6.88 -6.94
CA ARG A 229 13.86 8.08 -7.67
C ARG A 229 12.50 8.55 -7.22
N ILE A 230 11.63 7.62 -6.83
CA ILE A 230 10.27 7.94 -6.39
C ILE A 230 10.18 8.15 -4.88
N ALA A 231 11.21 7.75 -4.12
CA ALA A 231 11.24 7.93 -2.68
C ALA A 231 11.07 9.42 -2.32
N SER A 232 10.15 9.70 -1.42
CA SER A 232 9.95 11.04 -0.84
C SER A 232 11.11 11.44 0.07
N ASP A 233 11.73 10.46 0.74
CA ASP A 233 12.94 10.58 1.55
C ASP A 233 13.78 9.30 1.44
N VAL A 234 14.93 9.40 0.76
CA VAL A 234 15.82 8.26 0.53
C VAL A 234 16.41 7.73 1.83
N ASN A 235 16.77 8.62 2.78
CA ASN A 235 17.39 8.18 4.04
C ASN A 235 16.37 7.44 4.92
N ALA A 236 15.14 7.92 4.97
CA ALA A 236 14.04 7.26 5.67
C ALA A 236 13.71 5.90 5.01
N ALA A 237 13.67 5.82 3.67
CA ALA A 237 13.44 4.57 2.96
C ALA A 237 14.54 3.53 3.25
N GLU A 238 15.81 3.93 3.27
CA GLU A 238 16.90 3.04 3.64
C GLU A 238 16.85 2.61 5.11
N ALA A 239 16.38 3.50 6.01
CA ALA A 239 16.15 3.13 7.41
C ALA A 239 15.00 2.11 7.54
N ALA A 240 13.92 2.29 6.79
CA ALA A 240 12.83 1.32 6.72
C ALA A 240 13.33 -0.05 6.23
N LEU A 241 14.14 -0.10 5.18
CA LEU A 241 14.73 -1.37 4.69
C LEU A 241 15.60 -2.06 5.73
N ARG A 242 16.46 -1.31 6.45
CA ARG A 242 17.26 -1.87 7.56
C ARG A 242 16.38 -2.46 8.66
N ARG A 243 15.29 -1.79 8.99
CA ARG A 243 14.28 -2.24 9.96
C ARG A 243 13.62 -3.54 9.53
N LEU A 244 13.21 -3.64 8.25
CA LEU A 244 12.64 -4.87 7.68
C LEU A 244 13.62 -6.04 7.70
N ARG A 245 14.88 -5.82 7.34
CA ARG A 245 15.94 -6.84 7.44
C ARG A 245 16.11 -7.36 8.87
N GLY A 246 16.18 -6.44 9.84
CA GLY A 246 16.28 -6.81 11.26
C GLY A 246 15.09 -7.64 11.72
N PHE A 247 13.88 -7.30 11.28
CA PHE A 247 12.67 -8.05 11.56
C PHE A 247 12.70 -9.46 10.97
N GLU A 248 13.12 -9.60 9.71
CA GLU A 248 13.28 -10.91 9.04
C GLU A 248 14.34 -11.78 9.71
N GLN A 249 15.50 -11.20 10.07
CA GLN A 249 16.56 -11.88 10.81
C GLN A 249 16.12 -12.36 12.20
N ALA A 250 15.17 -11.65 12.81
CA ALA A 250 14.54 -12.04 14.08
C ALA A 250 13.39 -13.08 13.91
N GLY A 251 13.22 -13.64 12.70
CA GLY A 251 12.23 -14.68 12.40
C GLY A 251 10.86 -14.15 12.01
N GLY A 252 10.73 -12.87 11.71
CA GLY A 252 9.50 -12.29 11.17
C GLY A 252 9.34 -12.54 9.66
N THR A 253 8.13 -12.50 9.17
CA THR A 253 7.82 -12.64 7.74
C THR A 253 7.47 -11.26 7.16
N VAL A 254 8.21 -10.83 6.13
CA VAL A 254 7.90 -9.59 5.39
C VAL A 254 7.12 -9.91 4.12
N VAL A 255 6.06 -9.15 3.88
CA VAL A 255 5.23 -9.24 2.67
C VAL A 255 5.18 -7.85 2.00
N LEU A 256 5.45 -7.79 0.70
CA LEU A 256 5.46 -6.56 -0.08
C LEU A 256 4.30 -6.54 -1.08
N CYS A 257 3.80 -5.35 -1.40
CA CYS A 257 2.70 -5.17 -2.35
C CYS A 257 3.07 -5.68 -3.74
N HIS A 258 4.25 -5.31 -4.23
CA HIS A 258 4.65 -5.54 -5.62
C HIS A 258 5.50 -6.80 -5.84
N GLU A 259 5.78 -7.58 -4.81
CA GLU A 259 6.57 -8.81 -4.94
C GLU A 259 5.95 -9.76 -5.97
N PRO A 260 6.72 -10.21 -6.99
CA PRO A 260 6.26 -11.17 -8.00
C PRO A 260 5.83 -12.51 -7.40
N GLU A 261 6.59 -12.98 -6.41
CA GLU A 261 6.33 -14.28 -5.78
C GLU A 261 5.06 -14.25 -4.93
N ALA A 262 4.40 -15.39 -4.85
CA ALA A 262 3.22 -15.52 -4.00
C ALA A 262 3.62 -15.59 -2.51
N SER A 263 2.84 -14.94 -1.67
CA SER A 263 2.93 -15.03 -0.21
C SER A 263 1.91 -16.02 0.35
N ALA A 264 2.08 -16.41 1.62
CA ALA A 264 1.11 -17.23 2.33
C ALA A 264 -0.25 -16.52 2.57
N PHE A 265 -0.31 -15.23 2.32
CA PHE A 265 -1.52 -14.40 2.47
C PHE A 265 -2.27 -14.21 1.16
N ASP A 266 -1.68 -14.55 0.01
CA ASP A 266 -2.34 -14.42 -1.29
C ASP A 266 -3.49 -15.42 -1.41
N VAL A 267 -4.63 -14.93 -1.89
CA VAL A 267 -5.74 -15.76 -2.35
C VAL A 267 -5.53 -16.03 -3.84
N LEU A 268 -5.40 -17.32 -4.18
CA LEU A 268 -5.15 -17.78 -5.55
C LEU A 268 -6.45 -17.94 -6.33
#